data_344ba74e3765ded22b89b8dce98db3b3
#
_entry.id   344ba74e3765ded22b89b8dce98db3b3
#
_cell.length_a   1.000
_cell.length_b   1.000
_cell.length_c   1.000
_cell.angle_alpha   90.00
_cell.angle_beta   90.00
_cell.angle_gamma   90.00
#
_symmetry.space_group_name_H-M   'P 1'
#
loop_
_entity.id
_entity.type
_entity.pdbx_description
1 polymer ?
#
loop_
_entity_poly.entity_id
_entity_poly.type
_entity_poly.pdbx_seq_one_letter_code
_entity_poly.pdbx_strand_id
1 'polypeptide(L)'
;MDVSASDASGRFSKRTSVASSRVPETDLVPLNFSHTSRGIKNELLLHEAAIKNDVGTLKHLIDSKVDVNARTHMERVPLHWAAAHGHLESMAALIQAKCDVEVTDKYGMRPLLMAAWFGHRGAVQLLVESGASCRAVNRQGQTTLHCAAQNNHHEVLAFMLDSTETVKVNAVDKNGQTALHLAAINNCMEIVEKLLQHRADPNIKDKCGCTALHHASQRGHHLVLVRLLRSNMDTDEPNYERSTPLHLAAQNGHHSAVEILLEHRCNASIVDAKARTALHIAASLGHLEVVETLLRFGASLTVKDKHGNTPLHLAVLGCHSSMTDLLVKKGASVNSTNSRLQTPLHMAAELGFTEVVQVLVSHGADLFLPEKGGRTALYIAARGSYTAIVDMLITAEREIKHKTRSKEPSVTTLQPGSRQFCNSLVDIKEESVGSDQPPQQGAEAEETEKQRQQRQQQMQRLAWTLAKELLTPSDWKHLARHWGFTAEHIKAIEHQYTGKSSYKEHGYRMLLIWLHGLPATSNPLKDLFEALVAIDKRDVAEKIRKKAEENAYGPRRFNPGKLCHMCRLL
;
A
#
# COMPACT_ATOMS: atom_id res chain seq x y z
N MET A 1 -31.22 -1.84 -6.29
CA MET A 1 -30.47 -3.11 -6.33
C MET A 1 -29.10 -2.78 -5.79
N ASP A 2 -29.01 -2.98 -4.49
CA ASP A 2 -27.82 -2.70 -3.68
C ASP A 2 -26.80 -3.81 -3.93
N VAL A 3 -25.61 -3.42 -4.42
CA VAL A 3 -24.40 -4.24 -4.31
C VAL A 3 -23.40 -3.44 -3.50
N SER A 4 -23.36 -3.78 -2.23
CA SER A 4 -22.45 -3.30 -1.23
C SER A 4 -20.99 -3.45 -1.67
N ALA A 5 -20.27 -2.33 -1.66
CA ALA A 5 -18.82 -2.25 -1.84
C ALA A 5 -18.10 -2.62 -0.52
N SER A 6 -18.30 -3.84 -0.04
CA SER A 6 -17.54 -4.40 1.08
C SER A 6 -17.19 -5.83 0.70
N ASP A 7 -15.93 -6.08 0.30
CA ASP A 7 -15.22 -7.36 0.39
C ASP A 7 -14.06 -7.51 -0.61
N ALA A 8 -13.30 -6.44 -0.90
CA ALA A 8 -12.12 -6.59 -1.76
C ALA A 8 -10.77 -6.54 -1.02
N SER A 9 -10.71 -6.08 0.24
CA SER A 9 -9.45 -5.96 0.99
C SER A 9 -9.26 -6.98 2.14
N GLY A 10 -10.29 -7.76 2.47
CA GLY A 10 -10.31 -8.59 3.68
C GLY A 10 -9.98 -10.08 3.52
N ARG A 11 -9.89 -10.62 2.31
CA ARG A 11 -9.76 -12.08 2.12
C ARG A 11 -8.39 -12.61 1.72
N PHE A 12 -7.42 -11.77 1.39
CA PHE A 12 -6.08 -12.23 0.96
C PHE A 12 -5.07 -12.44 2.08
N SER A 13 -5.30 -11.89 3.28
CA SER A 13 -4.37 -12.03 4.41
C SER A 13 -4.57 -13.27 5.28
N LYS A 14 -5.62 -14.10 5.05
CA LYS A 14 -5.94 -15.23 5.95
C LYS A 14 -5.63 -16.63 5.41
N ARG A 15 -5.05 -16.78 4.22
CA ARG A 15 -4.80 -18.12 3.64
C ARG A 15 -3.34 -18.53 3.49
N THR A 16 -2.39 -17.69 3.87
CA THR A 16 -0.96 -18.04 3.91
C THR A 16 -0.32 -17.87 5.28
N SER A 17 -1.10 -17.90 6.36
CA SER A 17 -0.51 -18.34 7.62
C SER A 17 -0.24 -19.84 7.41
N VAL A 18 0.96 -20.17 6.96
CA VAL A 18 1.55 -21.47 7.30
C VAL A 18 1.39 -21.52 8.81
N ALA A 19 0.40 -22.28 9.27
CA ALA A 19 0.26 -22.61 10.67
C ALA A 19 1.62 -23.16 11.03
N SER A 20 2.41 -22.37 11.74
CA SER A 20 3.62 -22.83 12.39
C SER A 20 3.15 -24.06 13.14
N SER A 21 3.51 -25.25 12.64
CA SER A 21 3.33 -26.50 13.36
C SER A 21 4.36 -26.48 14.48
N ARG A 22 4.18 -25.55 15.42
CA ARG A 22 4.87 -25.59 16.70
C ARG A 22 4.42 -26.86 17.34
N VAL A 23 5.32 -27.80 17.52
CA VAL A 23 5.16 -28.80 18.58
C VAL A 23 5.00 -27.96 19.84
N PRO A 24 3.85 -27.99 20.52
CA PRO A 24 3.63 -27.06 21.61
C PRO A 24 4.68 -27.30 22.69
N GLU A 25 5.53 -26.30 22.95
CA GLU A 25 6.40 -26.26 24.14
C GLU A 25 5.58 -26.38 25.43
N THR A 26 4.28 -26.08 25.36
CA THR A 26 3.34 -26.12 26.49
C THR A 26 2.99 -27.52 26.98
N ASP A 27 3.38 -28.59 26.26
CA ASP A 27 3.19 -29.99 26.73
C ASP A 27 4.27 -30.45 27.73
N LEU A 28 5.18 -29.55 28.14
CA LEU A 28 6.14 -29.75 29.24
C LEU A 28 5.55 -29.47 30.61
N VAL A 29 4.20 -29.51 30.77
CA VAL A 29 3.53 -29.24 32.04
C VAL A 29 3.86 -30.34 33.04
N PRO A 30 4.20 -29.99 34.29
CA PRO A 30 4.43 -30.99 35.36
C PRO A 30 3.20 -31.88 35.56
N LEU A 31 3.40 -33.16 35.43
CA LEU A 31 2.39 -34.18 35.66
C LEU A 31 1.94 -34.16 37.14
N ASN A 32 0.70 -33.74 37.41
CA ASN A 32 0.15 -33.73 38.78
C ASN A 32 -0.23 -35.16 39.23
N PHE A 33 0.45 -35.68 40.26
CA PHE A 33 0.48 -37.07 40.68
C PHE A 33 -0.54 -37.47 41.76
N SER A 34 -1.68 -36.82 41.94
CA SER A 34 -2.43 -36.98 43.18
C SER A 34 -3.28 -38.25 43.35
N HIS A 35 -3.53 -39.11 42.31
CA HIS A 35 -4.40 -40.31 42.50
C HIS A 35 -4.14 -41.44 41.47
N THR A 36 -2.92 -41.96 41.33
CA THR A 36 -2.64 -43.05 40.39
C THR A 36 -2.14 -44.32 41.08
N SER A 37 -2.43 -45.52 40.49
CA SER A 37 -1.89 -46.81 40.95
C SER A 37 -0.36 -46.84 40.93
N ARG A 38 0.29 -47.65 41.78
CA ARG A 38 1.74 -47.67 41.95
C ARG A 38 2.50 -47.90 40.65
N GLY A 39 1.95 -48.68 39.70
CA GLY A 39 2.55 -48.95 38.37
C GLY A 39 2.58 -47.68 37.51
N ILE A 40 1.45 -46.98 37.36
CA ILE A 40 1.33 -45.71 36.59
C ILE A 40 2.25 -44.64 37.20
N LYS A 41 2.44 -44.61 38.51
CA LYS A 41 3.33 -43.66 39.17
C LYS A 41 4.81 -43.90 38.76
N ASN A 42 5.25 -45.15 38.68
CA ASN A 42 6.62 -45.48 38.27
C ASN A 42 6.87 -45.18 36.79
N GLU A 43 5.89 -45.41 35.91
CA GLU A 43 5.97 -45.04 34.49
C GLU A 43 6.10 -43.51 34.32
N LEU A 44 5.32 -42.72 35.08
CA LEU A 44 5.41 -41.26 35.06
C LEU A 44 6.76 -40.77 35.59
N LEU A 45 7.28 -41.39 36.67
CA LEU A 45 8.64 -41.10 37.17
C LEU A 45 9.73 -41.43 36.15
N LEU A 46 9.56 -42.47 35.31
CA LEU A 46 10.50 -42.78 34.23
C LEU A 46 10.51 -41.66 33.18
N HIS A 47 9.36 -41.14 32.79
CA HIS A 47 9.29 -39.98 31.90
C HIS A 47 9.96 -38.74 32.52
N GLU A 48 9.69 -38.48 33.78
CA GLU A 48 10.26 -37.33 34.51
C GLU A 48 11.78 -37.43 34.64
N ALA A 49 12.30 -38.63 34.93
CA ALA A 49 13.74 -38.92 34.97
C ALA A 49 14.40 -38.70 33.58
N ALA A 50 13.72 -39.09 32.50
CA ALA A 50 14.20 -38.86 31.13
C ALA A 50 14.21 -37.36 30.77
N ILE A 51 13.23 -36.57 31.22
CA ILE A 51 13.15 -35.11 31.01
C ILE A 51 14.26 -34.42 31.81
N LYS A 52 14.56 -34.85 33.03
CA LYS A 52 15.51 -34.19 33.94
C LYS A 52 16.95 -34.71 33.80
N ASN A 53 17.19 -35.68 32.95
CA ASN A 53 18.46 -36.41 32.83
C ASN A 53 18.90 -37.08 34.17
N ASP A 54 17.95 -37.53 34.95
CA ASP A 54 18.25 -38.28 36.18
C ASP A 54 18.53 -39.74 35.84
N VAL A 55 19.75 -40.00 35.48
CA VAL A 55 20.24 -41.34 35.04
C VAL A 55 20.18 -42.33 36.22
N GLY A 56 20.36 -41.88 37.46
CA GLY A 56 20.29 -42.73 38.64
C GLY A 56 18.89 -43.30 38.85
N THR A 57 17.89 -42.44 38.94
CA THR A 57 16.47 -42.82 39.03
C THR A 57 16.03 -43.64 37.83
N LEU A 58 16.47 -43.27 36.62
CA LEU A 58 16.12 -43.94 35.40
C LEU A 58 16.63 -45.41 35.41
N LYS A 59 17.89 -45.67 35.75
CA LYS A 59 18.45 -47.00 35.88
C LYS A 59 17.74 -47.83 36.97
N HIS A 60 17.50 -47.26 38.13
CA HIS A 60 16.77 -47.91 39.19
C HIS A 60 15.35 -48.36 38.76
N LEU A 61 14.63 -47.53 37.99
CA LEU A 61 13.30 -47.87 37.48
C LEU A 61 13.38 -48.96 36.40
N ILE A 62 14.39 -48.93 35.54
CA ILE A 62 14.66 -49.98 34.54
C ILE A 62 14.95 -51.31 35.21
N ASP A 63 15.81 -51.34 36.24
CA ASP A 63 16.13 -52.54 37.02
C ASP A 63 14.89 -53.07 37.75
N SER A 64 13.98 -52.20 38.15
CA SER A 64 12.68 -52.55 38.74
C SER A 64 11.65 -53.06 37.72
N LYS A 65 12.06 -53.28 36.44
CA LYS A 65 11.25 -53.78 35.33
C LYS A 65 10.02 -52.92 35.03
N VAL A 66 10.13 -51.59 35.18
CA VAL A 66 9.15 -50.65 34.64
C VAL A 66 9.19 -50.67 33.13
N ASP A 67 8.02 -50.60 32.46
CA ASP A 67 7.97 -50.63 30.99
C ASP A 67 8.65 -49.37 30.41
N VAL A 68 9.79 -49.59 29.75
CA VAL A 68 10.58 -48.52 29.12
C VAL A 68 9.88 -47.89 27.88
N ASN A 69 8.83 -48.56 27.40
CA ASN A 69 7.98 -48.09 26.30
C ASN A 69 6.62 -47.56 26.78
N ALA A 70 6.48 -47.31 28.09
CA ALA A 70 5.28 -46.71 28.63
C ALA A 70 4.93 -45.39 27.90
N ARG A 71 3.65 -45.23 27.58
CA ARG A 71 3.18 -44.10 26.75
C ARG A 71 2.42 -43.08 27.55
N THR A 72 2.72 -41.81 27.32
CA THR A 72 1.87 -40.69 27.84
C THR A 72 0.58 -40.59 27.04
N HIS A 73 -0.33 -39.66 27.44
CA HIS A 73 -1.55 -39.31 26.68
C HIS A 73 -1.28 -38.80 25.25
N MET A 74 -0.05 -38.32 25.01
CA MET A 74 0.44 -37.91 23.66
C MET A 74 1.12 -39.04 22.93
N GLU A 75 1.03 -40.29 23.43
CA GLU A 75 1.70 -41.49 22.90
C GLU A 75 3.23 -41.39 22.90
N ARG A 76 3.81 -40.46 23.69
CA ARG A 76 5.27 -40.31 23.84
C ARG A 76 5.82 -41.32 24.84
N VAL A 77 6.96 -41.93 24.53
CA VAL A 77 7.74 -42.77 25.44
C VAL A 77 8.89 -41.93 26.05
N PRO A 78 9.55 -42.42 27.15
CA PRO A 78 10.66 -41.71 27.78
C PRO A 78 11.78 -41.29 26.80
N LEU A 79 12.07 -42.11 25.77
CA LEU A 79 13.08 -41.82 24.75
C LEU A 79 12.75 -40.58 23.93
N HIS A 80 11.48 -40.24 23.68
CA HIS A 80 11.10 -38.99 23.01
C HIS A 80 11.55 -37.77 23.79
N TRP A 81 11.38 -37.82 25.11
CA TRP A 81 11.74 -36.69 25.98
C TRP A 81 13.26 -36.55 26.12
N ALA A 82 13.96 -37.68 26.33
CA ALA A 82 15.43 -37.65 26.37
C ALA A 82 16.02 -37.16 25.07
N ALA A 83 15.44 -37.53 23.91
CA ALA A 83 15.86 -37.09 22.59
C ALA A 83 15.54 -35.59 22.36
N ALA A 84 14.37 -35.11 22.82
CA ALA A 84 13.96 -33.70 22.71
C ALA A 84 14.86 -32.77 23.54
N HIS A 85 15.46 -33.25 24.61
CA HIS A 85 16.37 -32.46 25.47
C HIS A 85 17.85 -32.76 25.21
N GLY A 86 18.17 -33.73 24.34
CA GLY A 86 19.56 -34.10 24.01
C GLY A 86 20.31 -34.82 25.12
N HIS A 87 19.60 -35.52 26.01
CA HIS A 87 20.15 -36.20 27.17
C HIS A 87 20.77 -37.56 26.79
N LEU A 88 22.01 -37.56 26.31
CA LEU A 88 22.69 -38.71 25.76
C LEU A 88 22.81 -39.89 26.72
N GLU A 89 23.09 -39.62 28.00
CA GLU A 89 23.23 -40.65 29.03
C GLU A 89 21.90 -41.37 29.30
N SER A 90 20.82 -40.62 29.43
CA SER A 90 19.47 -41.15 29.59
C SER A 90 19.03 -41.94 28.35
N MET A 91 19.34 -41.43 27.15
CA MET A 91 19.07 -42.13 25.90
C MET A 91 19.83 -43.46 25.81
N ALA A 92 21.12 -43.45 26.12
CA ALA A 92 21.95 -44.66 26.11
C ALA A 92 21.41 -45.71 27.09
N ALA A 93 21.01 -45.33 28.30
CA ALA A 93 20.41 -46.22 29.28
C ALA A 93 19.09 -46.86 28.81
N LEU A 94 18.20 -46.03 28.20
CA LEU A 94 16.95 -46.50 27.60
C LEU A 94 17.16 -47.44 26.42
N ILE A 95 18.11 -47.16 25.54
CA ILE A 95 18.46 -47.96 24.38
C ILE A 95 19.07 -49.31 24.83
N GLN A 96 19.96 -49.29 25.83
CA GLN A 96 20.51 -50.52 26.45
C GLN A 96 19.41 -51.40 27.06
N ALA A 97 18.38 -50.79 27.61
CA ALA A 97 17.19 -51.48 28.13
C ALA A 97 16.23 -51.94 27.00
N LYS A 98 16.67 -51.91 25.75
CA LYS A 98 15.93 -52.32 24.55
C LYS A 98 14.61 -51.59 24.33
N CYS A 99 14.57 -50.29 24.62
CA CYS A 99 13.43 -49.48 24.20
C CYS A 99 13.31 -49.42 22.67
N ASP A 100 12.09 -49.30 22.16
CA ASP A 100 11.85 -49.19 20.72
C ASP A 100 12.21 -47.78 20.24
N VAL A 101 13.23 -47.68 19.36
CA VAL A 101 13.71 -46.40 18.79
C VAL A 101 12.81 -45.86 17.69
N GLU A 102 11.88 -46.68 17.15
CA GLU A 102 10.97 -46.31 16.06
C GLU A 102 9.56 -45.94 16.52
N VAL A 103 9.32 -45.89 17.81
CA VAL A 103 8.01 -45.51 18.36
C VAL A 103 7.59 -44.09 17.91
N THR A 104 6.33 -43.98 17.53
CA THR A 104 5.76 -42.71 17.11
C THR A 104 4.85 -42.13 18.18
N ASP A 105 4.91 -40.80 18.34
CA ASP A 105 3.94 -40.06 19.14
C ASP A 105 2.67 -39.77 18.33
N LYS A 106 1.72 -39.07 18.92
CA LYS A 106 0.43 -38.68 18.34
C LYS A 106 0.53 -37.83 17.08
N TYR A 107 1.68 -37.17 16.84
CA TYR A 107 2.00 -36.40 15.64
C TYR A 107 2.83 -37.21 14.62
N GLY A 108 3.11 -38.45 14.92
CA GLY A 108 3.99 -39.30 14.13
C GLY A 108 5.48 -38.96 14.30
N MET A 109 5.81 -38.16 15.33
CA MET A 109 7.20 -37.86 15.67
C MET A 109 7.87 -39.11 16.26
N ARG A 110 9.06 -39.44 15.78
CA ARG A 110 9.95 -40.44 16.36
C ARG A 110 11.03 -39.77 17.18
N PRO A 111 11.71 -40.43 18.11
CA PRO A 111 12.84 -39.87 18.84
C PRO A 111 13.88 -39.18 17.95
N LEU A 112 14.18 -39.77 16.78
CA LEU A 112 15.11 -39.20 15.80
C LEU A 112 14.60 -37.84 15.24
N LEU A 113 13.31 -37.75 14.91
CA LEU A 113 12.71 -36.52 14.40
C LEU A 113 12.62 -35.44 15.50
N MET A 114 12.38 -35.87 16.76
CA MET A 114 12.39 -34.96 17.93
C MET A 114 13.80 -34.39 18.16
N ALA A 115 14.82 -35.23 18.19
CA ALA A 115 16.20 -34.76 18.34
C ALA A 115 16.62 -33.79 17.23
N ALA A 116 16.18 -34.02 15.98
CA ALA A 116 16.43 -33.12 14.87
C ALA A 116 15.64 -31.83 14.94
N TRP A 117 14.40 -31.88 15.43
CA TRP A 117 13.55 -30.70 15.62
C TRP A 117 14.13 -29.72 16.65
N PHE A 118 14.72 -30.26 17.73
CA PHE A 118 15.34 -29.47 18.80
C PHE A 118 16.85 -29.25 18.63
N GLY A 119 17.48 -29.79 17.57
CA GLY A 119 18.84 -29.46 17.20
C GLY A 119 19.94 -30.27 17.93
N HIS A 120 19.59 -31.38 18.52
CA HIS A 120 20.55 -32.20 19.32
C HIS A 120 21.32 -33.16 18.44
N ARG A 121 22.42 -32.71 17.81
CA ARG A 121 23.28 -33.52 16.93
C ARG A 121 23.74 -34.84 17.59
N GLY A 122 24.22 -34.77 18.85
CA GLY A 122 24.67 -36.01 19.55
C GLY A 122 23.55 -37.02 19.74
N ALA A 123 22.32 -36.57 20.03
CA ALA A 123 21.15 -37.43 20.12
C ALA A 123 20.78 -38.06 18.77
N VAL A 124 20.83 -37.28 17.69
CA VAL A 124 20.61 -37.76 16.33
C VAL A 124 21.64 -38.85 15.96
N GLN A 125 22.92 -38.59 16.25
CA GLN A 125 24.00 -39.54 16.00
C GLN A 125 23.77 -40.86 16.76
N LEU A 126 23.50 -40.78 18.06
CA LEU A 126 23.28 -41.96 18.90
C LEU A 126 22.09 -42.80 18.39
N LEU A 127 20.98 -42.14 17.96
CA LEU A 127 19.81 -42.83 17.42
C LEU A 127 20.10 -43.49 16.09
N VAL A 128 20.81 -42.84 15.18
CA VAL A 128 21.24 -43.44 13.88
C VAL A 128 22.15 -44.64 14.10
N GLU A 129 23.14 -44.52 14.99
CA GLU A 129 24.01 -45.63 15.37
C GLU A 129 23.26 -46.80 16.02
N SER A 130 22.13 -46.50 16.69
CA SER A 130 21.23 -47.49 17.32
C SER A 130 20.20 -48.08 16.34
N GLY A 131 20.31 -47.79 15.05
CA GLY A 131 19.48 -48.37 14.00
C GLY A 131 18.17 -47.58 13.70
N ALA A 132 18.02 -46.36 14.18
CA ALA A 132 16.87 -45.54 13.82
C ALA A 132 16.84 -45.23 12.31
N SER A 133 15.66 -45.32 11.71
CA SER A 133 15.47 -45.12 10.28
C SER A 133 15.65 -43.66 9.85
N CYS A 134 16.70 -43.38 9.07
CA CYS A 134 16.93 -42.05 8.48
C CYS A 134 15.85 -41.65 7.46
N ARG A 135 14.96 -42.57 7.05
CA ARG A 135 13.82 -42.30 6.15
C ARG A 135 12.52 -42.04 6.91
N ALA A 136 12.59 -41.97 8.23
CA ALA A 136 11.43 -41.68 9.07
C ALA A 136 10.77 -40.37 8.70
N VAL A 137 9.43 -40.37 8.72
CA VAL A 137 8.62 -39.16 8.49
C VAL A 137 7.54 -39.04 9.56
N ASN A 138 7.20 -37.83 9.93
CA ASN A 138 6.07 -37.53 10.82
C ASN A 138 4.73 -37.52 10.04
N ARG A 139 3.62 -37.26 10.73
CA ARG A 139 2.29 -37.17 10.09
C ARG A 139 2.17 -36.07 9.02
N GLN A 140 3.04 -35.05 9.02
CA GLN A 140 3.12 -34.04 7.98
C GLN A 140 4.01 -34.48 6.79
N GLY A 141 4.60 -35.67 6.83
CA GLY A 141 5.55 -36.14 5.82
C GLY A 141 6.95 -35.52 5.94
N GLN A 142 7.24 -34.86 7.07
CA GLN A 142 8.52 -34.21 7.30
C GLN A 142 9.57 -35.25 7.72
N THR A 143 10.73 -35.21 7.06
CA THR A 143 11.93 -35.99 7.39
C THR A 143 12.80 -35.24 8.42
N THR A 144 13.86 -35.89 8.86
CA THR A 144 14.90 -35.28 9.72
C THR A 144 15.46 -33.96 9.13
N LEU A 145 15.69 -33.93 7.79
CA LEU A 145 16.15 -32.71 7.11
C LEU A 145 15.12 -31.57 7.17
N HIS A 146 13.83 -31.90 7.03
CA HIS A 146 12.78 -30.88 7.17
C HIS A 146 12.74 -30.28 8.58
N CYS A 147 12.81 -31.16 9.62
CA CYS A 147 12.81 -30.74 11.01
C CYS A 147 14.00 -29.83 11.33
N ALA A 148 15.19 -30.21 10.87
CA ALA A 148 16.40 -29.41 11.06
C ALA A 148 16.35 -28.07 10.28
N ALA A 149 15.87 -28.08 9.04
CA ALA A 149 15.78 -26.89 8.20
C ALA A 149 14.74 -25.89 8.72
N GLN A 150 13.63 -26.37 9.27
CA GLN A 150 12.58 -25.51 9.82
C GLN A 150 13.02 -24.71 11.04
N ASN A 151 13.93 -25.28 11.85
CA ASN A 151 14.36 -24.68 13.10
C ASN A 151 15.84 -24.22 13.09
N ASN A 152 16.45 -24.14 11.91
CA ASN A 152 17.83 -23.67 11.70
C ASN A 152 18.92 -24.50 12.41
N HIS A 153 18.75 -25.83 12.47
CA HIS A 153 19.73 -26.71 13.08
C HIS A 153 20.73 -27.24 12.05
N HIS A 154 21.69 -26.40 11.66
CA HIS A 154 22.67 -26.70 10.60
C HIS A 154 23.57 -27.90 10.94
N GLU A 155 23.98 -28.08 12.21
CA GLU A 155 24.83 -29.22 12.62
C GLU A 155 24.14 -30.56 12.45
N VAL A 156 22.85 -30.64 12.78
CA VAL A 156 22.04 -31.84 12.59
C VAL A 156 21.91 -32.16 11.10
N LEU A 157 21.59 -31.13 10.30
CA LEU A 157 21.43 -31.26 8.86
C LEU A 157 22.75 -31.72 8.20
N ALA A 158 23.85 -31.06 8.57
CA ALA A 158 25.19 -31.43 8.06
C ALA A 158 25.53 -32.89 8.40
N PHE A 159 25.35 -33.32 9.65
CA PHE A 159 25.57 -34.68 10.06
C PHE A 159 24.74 -35.67 9.22
N MET A 160 23.44 -35.40 9.03
CA MET A 160 22.56 -36.30 8.26
C MET A 160 22.98 -36.38 6.79
N LEU A 161 23.44 -35.30 6.18
CA LEU A 161 23.87 -35.25 4.79
C LEU A 161 25.25 -35.88 4.57
N ASP A 162 26.20 -35.68 5.49
CA ASP A 162 27.59 -36.14 5.36
C ASP A 162 27.76 -37.60 5.79
N SER A 163 26.97 -38.07 6.76
CA SER A 163 27.19 -39.40 7.39
C SER A 163 26.22 -40.49 6.91
N THR A 164 25.18 -40.13 6.13
CA THR A 164 24.14 -41.09 5.74
C THR A 164 23.81 -41.01 4.25
N GLU A 165 24.17 -42.05 3.50
CA GLU A 165 23.86 -42.18 2.06
C GLU A 165 22.35 -42.41 1.77
N THR A 166 21.58 -42.76 2.79
CA THR A 166 20.17 -43.17 2.65
C THR A 166 19.18 -42.04 2.66
N VAL A 167 19.61 -40.80 2.97
CA VAL A 167 18.74 -39.62 3.10
C VAL A 167 18.40 -39.07 1.72
N LYS A 168 17.11 -38.88 1.46
CA LYS A 168 16.62 -38.23 0.25
C LYS A 168 16.61 -36.71 0.43
N VAL A 169 17.59 -36.01 -0.15
CA VAL A 169 17.74 -34.56 -0.05
C VAL A 169 16.49 -33.81 -0.59
N ASN A 170 15.92 -34.33 -1.67
CA ASN A 170 14.75 -33.77 -2.35
C ASN A 170 13.42 -34.41 -1.90
N ALA A 171 13.36 -34.98 -0.69
CA ALA A 171 12.10 -35.46 -0.14
C ALA A 171 11.13 -34.28 0.04
N VAL A 172 9.83 -34.55 -0.20
CA VAL A 172 8.78 -33.54 -0.05
C VAL A 172 7.84 -33.93 1.08
N ASP A 173 7.43 -32.95 1.83
CA ASP A 173 6.40 -33.08 2.86
C ASP A 173 4.96 -33.08 2.25
N LYS A 174 3.92 -33.12 3.09
CA LYS A 174 2.52 -33.07 2.65
C LYS A 174 2.14 -31.78 1.95
N ASN A 175 2.91 -30.71 2.08
CA ASN A 175 2.71 -29.45 1.35
C ASN A 175 3.49 -29.41 0.03
N GLY A 176 4.23 -30.47 -0.30
CA GLY A 176 5.14 -30.50 -1.45
C GLY A 176 6.45 -29.75 -1.18
N GLN A 177 6.71 -29.33 0.05
CA GLN A 177 7.90 -28.57 0.42
C GLN A 177 9.08 -29.50 0.67
N THR A 178 10.27 -29.13 0.19
CA THR A 178 11.55 -29.78 0.52
C THR A 178 12.20 -29.06 1.71
N ALA A 179 13.25 -29.62 2.28
CA ALA A 179 14.07 -28.98 3.29
C ALA A 179 14.62 -27.61 2.79
N LEU A 180 14.91 -27.48 1.49
CA LEU A 180 15.34 -26.22 0.88
C LEU A 180 14.27 -25.14 0.91
N HIS A 181 12.98 -25.49 0.69
CA HIS A 181 11.88 -24.56 0.84
C HIS A 181 11.79 -24.03 2.28
N LEU A 182 11.85 -24.94 3.28
CA LEU A 182 11.78 -24.55 4.69
C LEU A 182 12.97 -23.67 5.11
N ALA A 183 14.17 -24.01 4.64
CA ALA A 183 15.36 -23.19 4.87
C ALA A 183 15.23 -21.79 4.25
N ALA A 184 14.65 -21.69 3.05
CA ALA A 184 14.40 -20.42 2.39
C ALA A 184 13.31 -19.58 3.09
N ILE A 185 12.26 -20.22 3.61
CA ILE A 185 11.19 -19.56 4.39
C ILE A 185 11.74 -18.99 5.70
N ASN A 186 12.67 -19.68 6.36
CA ASN A 186 13.16 -19.34 7.70
C ASN A 186 14.52 -18.61 7.69
N ASN A 187 15.00 -18.19 6.52
CA ASN A 187 16.29 -17.47 6.38
C ASN A 187 17.53 -18.24 6.88
N CYS A 188 17.52 -19.55 6.71
CA CYS A 188 18.58 -20.43 7.18
C CYS A 188 19.70 -20.55 6.12
N MET A 189 20.55 -19.54 6.00
CA MET A 189 21.54 -19.44 4.92
C MET A 189 22.52 -20.60 4.89
N GLU A 190 23.07 -21.02 6.04
CA GLU A 190 24.02 -22.12 6.16
C GLU A 190 23.40 -23.45 5.70
N ILE A 191 22.12 -23.66 6.03
CA ILE A 191 21.37 -24.84 5.59
C ILE A 191 21.13 -24.82 4.09
N VAL A 192 20.74 -23.66 3.53
CA VAL A 192 20.58 -23.48 2.07
C VAL A 192 21.88 -23.85 1.36
N GLU A 193 23.01 -23.33 1.85
CA GLU A 193 24.31 -23.61 1.26
C GLU A 193 24.66 -25.10 1.32
N LYS A 194 24.49 -25.72 2.48
CA LYS A 194 24.79 -27.15 2.66
C LYS A 194 23.89 -28.03 1.79
N LEU A 195 22.59 -27.74 1.69
CA LEU A 195 21.66 -28.49 0.82
C LEU A 195 22.06 -28.39 -0.66
N LEU A 196 22.42 -27.19 -1.13
CA LEU A 196 22.85 -27.01 -2.52
C LEU A 196 24.18 -27.68 -2.82
N GLN A 197 25.13 -27.73 -1.86
CA GLN A 197 26.37 -28.52 -1.98
C GLN A 197 26.08 -30.03 -2.16
N HIS A 198 25.03 -30.54 -1.52
CA HIS A 198 24.55 -31.90 -1.62
C HIS A 198 23.51 -32.11 -2.75
N ARG A 199 23.54 -31.27 -3.78
CA ARG A 199 22.72 -31.37 -4.99
C ARG A 199 21.19 -31.34 -4.72
N ALA A 200 20.75 -30.56 -3.72
CA ALA A 200 19.33 -30.24 -3.61
C ALA A 200 18.87 -29.52 -4.88
N ASP A 201 17.77 -29.96 -5.46
CA ASP A 201 17.19 -29.35 -6.65
C ASP A 201 16.37 -28.12 -6.26
N PRO A 202 16.82 -26.91 -6.64
CA PRO A 202 16.14 -25.68 -6.28
C PRO A 202 14.86 -25.41 -7.10
N ASN A 203 14.60 -26.18 -8.17
CA ASN A 203 13.46 -25.99 -9.08
C ASN A 203 12.22 -26.80 -8.67
N ILE A 204 12.30 -27.59 -7.62
CA ILE A 204 11.13 -28.30 -7.11
C ILE A 204 10.06 -27.31 -6.69
N LYS A 205 8.81 -27.58 -7.11
CA LYS A 205 7.64 -26.78 -6.77
C LYS A 205 6.84 -27.42 -5.65
N ASP A 206 6.40 -26.60 -4.71
CA ASP A 206 5.45 -27.01 -3.68
C ASP A 206 4.00 -27.09 -4.23
N LYS A 207 3.02 -27.41 -3.38
CA LYS A 207 1.60 -27.48 -3.78
C LYS A 207 0.99 -26.18 -4.27
N CYS A 208 1.64 -25.04 -4.03
CA CYS A 208 1.25 -23.74 -4.58
C CYS A 208 1.98 -23.43 -5.89
N GLY A 209 2.87 -24.31 -6.33
CA GLY A 209 3.76 -24.09 -7.47
C GLY A 209 4.95 -23.20 -7.14
N CYS A 210 5.18 -22.90 -5.85
CA CYS A 210 6.28 -22.06 -5.41
C CYS A 210 7.58 -22.86 -5.29
N THR A 211 8.70 -22.30 -5.76
CA THR A 211 10.06 -22.79 -5.50
C THR A 211 10.63 -22.14 -4.24
N ALA A 212 11.79 -22.58 -3.78
CA ALA A 212 12.51 -21.96 -2.68
C ALA A 212 12.78 -20.45 -2.94
N LEU A 213 13.02 -20.06 -4.21
CA LEU A 213 13.21 -18.66 -4.60
C LEU A 213 11.96 -17.81 -4.39
N HIS A 214 10.77 -18.36 -4.69
CA HIS A 214 9.50 -17.68 -4.42
C HIS A 214 9.34 -17.36 -2.93
N HIS A 215 9.61 -18.34 -2.06
CA HIS A 215 9.49 -18.14 -0.62
C HIS A 215 10.51 -17.15 -0.06
N ALA A 216 11.77 -17.22 -0.50
CA ALA A 216 12.80 -16.27 -0.12
C ALA A 216 12.44 -14.85 -0.56
N SER A 217 11.89 -14.68 -1.78
CA SER A 217 11.42 -13.39 -2.32
C SER A 217 10.24 -12.84 -1.54
N GLN A 218 9.27 -13.71 -1.22
CA GLN A 218 8.08 -13.36 -0.43
C GLN A 218 8.43 -12.85 0.97
N ARG A 219 9.53 -13.36 1.55
CA ARG A 219 10.01 -13.03 2.91
C ARG A 219 11.10 -11.97 2.94
N GLY A 220 11.64 -11.59 1.79
CA GLY A 220 12.71 -10.59 1.69
C GLY A 220 14.07 -11.08 2.17
N HIS A 221 14.35 -12.37 2.12
CA HIS A 221 15.59 -12.98 2.62
C HIS A 221 16.74 -12.81 1.61
N HIS A 222 17.35 -11.63 1.56
CA HIS A 222 18.30 -11.22 0.54
C HIS A 222 19.53 -12.13 0.41
N LEU A 223 20.13 -12.61 1.50
CA LEU A 223 21.29 -13.51 1.44
C LEU A 223 20.92 -14.87 0.81
N VAL A 224 19.78 -15.41 1.21
CA VAL A 224 19.25 -16.67 0.64
C VAL A 224 18.93 -16.48 -0.84
N LEU A 225 18.32 -15.34 -1.23
CA LEU A 225 18.05 -15.00 -2.63
C LEU A 225 19.33 -15.04 -3.48
N VAL A 226 20.37 -14.29 -3.07
CA VAL A 226 21.65 -14.24 -3.79
C VAL A 226 22.23 -15.65 -3.96
N ARG A 227 22.16 -16.48 -2.91
CA ARG A 227 22.70 -17.85 -2.96
C ARG A 227 21.91 -18.76 -3.90
N LEU A 228 20.58 -18.69 -3.88
CA LEU A 228 19.72 -19.44 -4.78
C LEU A 228 19.93 -19.01 -6.24
N LEU A 229 19.99 -17.71 -6.52
CA LEU A 229 20.19 -17.16 -7.86
C LEU A 229 21.53 -17.62 -8.50
N ARG A 230 22.55 -17.88 -7.68
CA ARG A 230 23.83 -18.47 -8.15
C ARG A 230 23.70 -19.94 -8.54
N SER A 231 22.58 -20.59 -8.28
CA SER A 231 22.38 -22.03 -8.56
C SER A 231 21.76 -22.27 -9.94
N ASN A 232 21.85 -21.32 -10.85
CA ASN A 232 21.36 -21.43 -12.23
C ASN A 232 19.86 -21.78 -12.33
N MET A 233 19.05 -21.14 -11.47
CA MET A 233 17.58 -21.26 -11.47
C MET A 233 16.94 -20.37 -12.52
N ASP A 234 15.73 -20.73 -12.94
CA ASP A 234 14.87 -19.82 -13.66
C ASP A 234 14.30 -18.77 -12.69
N THR A 235 14.69 -17.50 -12.89
CA THR A 235 14.25 -16.38 -12.07
C THR A 235 12.80 -15.98 -12.34
N ASP A 236 12.30 -16.35 -13.52
CA ASP A 236 10.99 -15.98 -14.04
C ASP A 236 9.96 -17.11 -13.95
N GLU A 237 10.32 -18.23 -13.34
CA GLU A 237 9.44 -19.37 -13.15
C GLU A 237 8.16 -18.95 -12.42
N PRO A 238 6.97 -19.17 -13.00
CA PRO A 238 5.72 -18.79 -12.34
C PRO A 238 5.20 -19.88 -11.40
N ASN A 239 4.57 -19.48 -10.31
CA ASN A 239 3.75 -20.35 -9.48
C ASN A 239 2.38 -20.63 -10.13
N TYR A 240 1.48 -21.38 -9.46
CA TYR A 240 0.16 -21.71 -10.02
C TYR A 240 -0.79 -20.50 -10.15
N GLU A 241 -0.53 -19.39 -9.47
CA GLU A 241 -1.20 -18.10 -9.68
C GLU A 241 -0.53 -17.25 -10.77
N ARG A 242 0.44 -17.83 -11.50
CA ARG A 242 1.29 -17.14 -12.48
C ARG A 242 2.12 -16.01 -11.89
N SER A 243 2.30 -15.99 -10.56
CA SER A 243 3.16 -15.02 -9.89
C SER A 243 4.60 -15.49 -9.90
N THR A 244 5.53 -14.65 -10.35
CA THR A 244 6.97 -14.89 -10.28
C THR A 244 7.53 -14.45 -8.91
N PRO A 245 8.77 -14.82 -8.55
CA PRO A 245 9.43 -14.32 -7.35
C PRO A 245 9.39 -12.80 -7.23
N LEU A 246 9.52 -12.06 -8.35
CA LEU A 246 9.45 -10.60 -8.39
C LEU A 246 8.07 -10.07 -7.99
N HIS A 247 6.97 -10.72 -8.41
CA HIS A 247 5.62 -10.34 -7.98
C HIS A 247 5.45 -10.46 -6.46
N LEU A 248 5.98 -11.55 -5.87
CA LEU A 248 5.88 -11.78 -4.43
C LEU A 248 6.74 -10.81 -3.62
N ALA A 249 7.95 -10.49 -4.09
CA ALA A 249 8.80 -9.47 -3.47
C ALA A 249 8.13 -8.08 -3.52
N ALA A 250 7.56 -7.72 -4.68
CA ALA A 250 6.85 -6.46 -4.87
C ALA A 250 5.57 -6.36 -4.03
N GLN A 251 4.85 -7.47 -3.87
CA GLN A 251 3.64 -7.55 -3.06
C GLN A 251 3.91 -7.30 -1.58
N ASN A 252 5.05 -7.75 -1.08
CA ASN A 252 5.41 -7.60 0.34
C ASN A 252 6.31 -6.38 0.62
N GLY A 253 6.59 -5.56 -0.39
CA GLY A 253 7.37 -4.34 -0.23
C GLY A 253 8.87 -4.56 0.02
N HIS A 254 9.40 -5.72 -0.34
CA HIS A 254 10.81 -6.05 -0.10
C HIS A 254 11.73 -5.44 -1.18
N HIS A 255 12.04 -4.17 -1.03
CA HIS A 255 12.88 -3.39 -1.94
C HIS A 255 14.20 -4.09 -2.29
N SER A 256 14.98 -4.52 -1.29
CA SER A 256 16.27 -5.19 -1.53
C SER A 256 16.12 -6.50 -2.32
N ALA A 257 15.05 -7.26 -2.08
CA ALA A 257 14.77 -8.48 -2.82
C ALA A 257 14.43 -8.17 -4.29
N VAL A 258 13.62 -7.12 -4.53
CA VAL A 258 13.28 -6.64 -5.88
C VAL A 258 14.54 -6.22 -6.62
N GLU A 259 15.43 -5.45 -5.99
CA GLU A 259 16.68 -4.99 -6.58
C GLU A 259 17.57 -6.17 -6.98
N ILE A 260 17.81 -7.12 -6.07
CA ILE A 260 18.61 -8.34 -6.34
C ILE A 260 18.03 -9.15 -7.52
N LEU A 261 16.72 -9.35 -7.56
CA LEU A 261 16.07 -10.08 -8.66
C LEU A 261 16.29 -9.38 -10.00
N LEU A 262 16.13 -8.07 -10.05
CA LEU A 262 16.31 -7.26 -11.27
C LEU A 262 17.78 -7.21 -11.71
N GLU A 263 18.74 -7.16 -10.80
CA GLU A 263 20.17 -7.27 -11.10
C GLU A 263 20.52 -8.62 -11.73
N HIS A 264 19.80 -9.69 -11.34
CA HIS A 264 19.93 -11.02 -11.94
C HIS A 264 19.05 -11.21 -13.19
N ARG A 265 18.61 -10.09 -13.81
CA ARG A 265 17.91 -10.01 -15.11
C ARG A 265 16.53 -10.69 -15.14
N CYS A 266 15.82 -10.77 -14.03
CA CYS A 266 14.42 -11.18 -14.09
C CYS A 266 13.58 -10.21 -14.92
N ASN A 267 12.58 -10.74 -15.62
CA ASN A 267 11.74 -9.96 -16.52
C ASN A 267 10.61 -9.25 -15.76
N ALA A 268 10.74 -7.93 -15.61
CA ALA A 268 9.73 -7.08 -14.93
C ALA A 268 8.39 -6.97 -15.69
N SER A 269 8.33 -7.43 -16.96
CA SER A 269 7.14 -7.35 -17.81
C SER A 269 6.22 -8.56 -17.70
N ILE A 270 6.61 -9.60 -16.99
CA ILE A 270 5.76 -10.78 -16.77
C ILE A 270 4.51 -10.39 -15.99
N VAL A 271 3.40 -11.04 -16.35
CA VAL A 271 2.10 -10.76 -15.74
C VAL A 271 1.54 -11.98 -14.99
N ASP A 272 0.93 -11.72 -13.85
CA ASP A 272 0.25 -12.71 -13.03
C ASP A 272 -1.08 -13.19 -13.68
N ALA A 273 -1.83 -14.04 -12.98
CA ALA A 273 -3.14 -14.53 -13.42
C ALA A 273 -4.19 -13.41 -13.62
N LYS A 274 -3.98 -12.22 -13.06
CA LYS A 274 -4.83 -11.03 -13.24
C LYS A 274 -4.28 -10.05 -14.29
N ALA A 275 -3.27 -10.48 -15.08
CA ALA A 275 -2.52 -9.65 -16.05
C ALA A 275 -1.81 -8.45 -15.39
N ARG A 276 -1.43 -8.53 -14.12
CA ARG A 276 -0.71 -7.49 -13.39
C ARG A 276 0.78 -7.76 -13.43
N THR A 277 1.59 -6.76 -13.67
CA THR A 277 3.04 -6.78 -13.46
C THR A 277 3.37 -6.54 -11.97
N ALA A 278 4.61 -6.77 -11.57
CA ALA A 278 5.10 -6.41 -10.24
C ALA A 278 4.88 -4.92 -9.93
N LEU A 279 5.00 -4.04 -10.94
CA LEU A 279 4.73 -2.59 -10.81
C LEU A 279 3.27 -2.29 -10.46
N HIS A 280 2.30 -3.00 -11.05
CA HIS A 280 0.89 -2.87 -10.69
C HIS A 280 0.63 -3.21 -9.22
N ILE A 281 1.23 -4.30 -8.74
CA ILE A 281 1.06 -4.77 -7.38
C ILE A 281 1.68 -3.77 -6.39
N ALA A 282 2.93 -3.36 -6.63
CA ALA A 282 3.62 -2.40 -5.78
C ALA A 282 2.88 -1.04 -5.73
N ALA A 283 2.38 -0.56 -6.88
CA ALA A 283 1.61 0.68 -6.95
C ALA A 283 0.28 0.61 -6.18
N SER A 284 -0.43 -0.53 -6.27
CA SER A 284 -1.70 -0.73 -5.55
C SER A 284 -1.56 -0.82 -4.03
N LEU A 285 -0.37 -1.18 -3.55
CA LEU A 285 -0.06 -1.33 -2.12
C LEU A 285 0.73 -0.14 -1.54
N GLY A 286 1.14 0.80 -2.38
CA GLY A 286 1.84 2.00 -1.96
C GLY A 286 3.33 1.83 -1.63
N HIS A 287 3.99 0.79 -2.15
CA HIS A 287 5.41 0.52 -1.92
C HIS A 287 6.31 1.41 -2.79
N LEU A 288 6.57 2.65 -2.34
CA LEU A 288 7.28 3.69 -3.09
C LEU A 288 8.67 3.25 -3.55
N GLU A 289 9.51 2.75 -2.64
CA GLU A 289 10.88 2.33 -2.93
C GLU A 289 10.92 1.20 -3.97
N VAL A 290 9.99 0.25 -3.87
CA VAL A 290 9.86 -0.84 -4.84
C VAL A 290 9.50 -0.31 -6.23
N VAL A 291 8.55 0.64 -6.32
CA VAL A 291 8.15 1.26 -7.58
C VAL A 291 9.30 2.04 -8.20
N GLU A 292 10.04 2.82 -7.42
CA GLU A 292 11.23 3.53 -7.90
C GLU A 292 12.28 2.59 -8.48
N THR A 293 12.53 1.48 -7.81
CA THR A 293 13.47 0.46 -8.27
C THR A 293 12.98 -0.20 -9.56
N LEU A 294 11.72 -0.64 -9.62
CA LEU A 294 11.14 -1.22 -10.83
C LEU A 294 11.24 -0.26 -12.03
N LEU A 295 10.96 1.02 -11.84
CA LEU A 295 11.05 2.03 -12.89
C LEU A 295 12.51 2.30 -13.31
N ARG A 296 13.46 2.29 -12.38
CA ARG A 296 14.89 2.40 -12.66
C ARG A 296 15.39 1.26 -13.57
N PHE A 297 14.83 0.06 -13.39
CA PHE A 297 15.13 -1.09 -14.25
C PHE A 297 14.21 -1.22 -15.47
N GLY A 298 13.48 -0.16 -15.81
CA GLY A 298 12.73 -0.06 -17.06
C GLY A 298 11.35 -0.73 -17.06
N ALA A 299 10.72 -0.94 -15.91
CA ALA A 299 9.35 -1.43 -15.87
C ALA A 299 8.39 -0.45 -16.55
N SER A 300 7.49 -0.98 -17.40
CA SER A 300 6.58 -0.17 -18.21
C SER A 300 5.39 0.36 -17.40
N LEU A 301 5.12 1.66 -17.51
CA LEU A 301 3.98 2.35 -16.93
C LEU A 301 2.67 2.16 -17.72
N THR A 302 2.73 1.59 -18.95
CA THR A 302 1.61 1.56 -19.89
C THR A 302 0.89 0.21 -19.94
N VAL A 303 1.45 -0.83 -19.33
CA VAL A 303 0.83 -2.16 -19.28
C VAL A 303 -0.53 -2.05 -18.59
N LYS A 304 -1.50 -2.81 -19.07
CA LYS A 304 -2.87 -2.84 -18.55
C LYS A 304 -3.19 -4.21 -17.94
N ASP A 305 -3.85 -4.22 -16.79
CA ASP A 305 -4.37 -5.42 -16.16
C ASP A 305 -5.62 -5.97 -16.89
N LYS A 306 -6.24 -7.04 -16.38
CA LYS A 306 -7.47 -7.63 -16.97
C LYS A 306 -8.66 -6.65 -17.04
N HIS A 307 -8.65 -5.61 -16.21
CA HIS A 307 -9.69 -4.57 -16.21
C HIS A 307 -9.28 -3.35 -17.04
N GLY A 308 -8.13 -3.41 -17.70
CA GLY A 308 -7.56 -2.31 -18.46
C GLY A 308 -6.93 -1.22 -17.59
N ASN A 309 -6.72 -1.47 -16.29
CA ASN A 309 -6.10 -0.51 -15.38
C ASN A 309 -4.59 -0.49 -15.59
N THR A 310 -4.00 0.70 -15.60
CA THR A 310 -2.55 0.91 -15.53
C THR A 310 -2.10 0.93 -14.05
N PRO A 311 -0.78 0.88 -13.76
CA PRO A 311 -0.28 1.04 -12.38
C PRO A 311 -0.82 2.31 -11.69
N LEU A 312 -1.00 3.41 -12.45
CA LEU A 312 -1.57 4.66 -11.93
C LEU A 312 -3.03 4.49 -11.46
N HIS A 313 -3.87 3.77 -12.21
CA HIS A 313 -5.24 3.46 -11.78
C HIS A 313 -5.24 2.68 -10.45
N LEU A 314 -4.33 1.70 -10.30
CA LEU A 314 -4.24 0.90 -9.09
C LEU A 314 -3.70 1.70 -7.89
N ALA A 315 -2.77 2.63 -8.10
CA ALA A 315 -2.32 3.56 -7.06
C ALA A 315 -3.48 4.44 -6.56
N VAL A 316 -4.31 4.93 -7.48
CA VAL A 316 -5.54 5.68 -7.15
C VAL A 316 -6.52 4.81 -6.39
N LEU A 317 -6.77 3.57 -6.84
CA LEU A 317 -7.66 2.63 -6.16
C LEU A 317 -7.22 2.34 -4.71
N GLY A 318 -5.90 2.31 -4.45
CA GLY A 318 -5.31 2.17 -3.12
C GLY A 318 -5.30 3.45 -2.27
N CYS A 319 -5.79 4.57 -2.79
CA CYS A 319 -5.75 5.90 -2.11
C CYS A 319 -4.33 6.39 -1.79
N HIS A 320 -3.36 6.06 -2.64
CA HIS A 320 -1.95 6.42 -2.43
C HIS A 320 -1.59 7.72 -3.16
N SER A 321 -1.79 8.89 -2.51
CA SER A 321 -1.52 10.21 -3.10
C SER A 321 -0.05 10.40 -3.48
N SER A 322 0.89 10.03 -2.61
CA SER A 322 2.33 10.10 -2.88
C SER A 322 2.76 9.18 -4.02
N MET A 323 2.18 7.97 -4.11
CA MET A 323 2.43 7.03 -5.21
C MET A 323 1.90 7.57 -6.53
N THR A 324 0.71 8.17 -6.52
CA THR A 324 0.10 8.82 -7.69
C THR A 324 1.00 9.94 -8.20
N ASP A 325 1.50 10.79 -7.32
CA ASP A 325 2.44 11.88 -7.64
C ASP A 325 3.74 11.33 -8.24
N LEU A 326 4.34 10.31 -7.62
CA LEU A 326 5.55 9.65 -8.11
C LEU A 326 5.35 9.09 -9.52
N LEU A 327 4.29 8.32 -9.76
CA LEU A 327 4.04 7.69 -11.07
C LEU A 327 3.85 8.73 -12.16
N VAL A 328 3.12 9.82 -11.88
CA VAL A 328 2.92 10.90 -12.85
C VAL A 328 4.23 11.64 -13.13
N LYS A 329 5.03 11.96 -12.13
CA LYS A 329 6.38 12.54 -12.28
C LYS A 329 7.32 11.66 -13.12
N LYS A 330 7.16 10.35 -13.05
CA LYS A 330 7.92 9.36 -13.84
C LYS A 330 7.35 9.14 -15.25
N GLY A 331 6.31 9.87 -15.64
CA GLY A 331 5.77 9.87 -17.00
C GLY A 331 4.56 8.97 -17.22
N ALA A 332 3.87 8.53 -16.15
CA ALA A 332 2.59 7.84 -16.31
C ALA A 332 1.55 8.77 -16.94
N SER A 333 0.82 8.28 -17.94
CA SER A 333 -0.25 9.07 -18.57
C SER A 333 -1.43 9.28 -17.61
N VAL A 334 -1.64 10.53 -17.21
CA VAL A 334 -2.71 10.94 -16.30
C VAL A 334 -4.10 10.65 -16.88
N ASN A 335 -4.22 10.69 -18.22
CA ASN A 335 -5.48 10.54 -18.96
C ASN A 335 -5.66 9.13 -19.57
N SER A 336 -4.87 8.14 -19.14
CA SER A 336 -5.06 6.76 -19.57
C SER A 336 -6.44 6.25 -19.13
N THR A 337 -7.06 5.38 -19.95
CA THR A 337 -8.40 4.85 -19.69
C THR A 337 -8.37 3.35 -19.46
N ASN A 338 -9.19 2.87 -18.55
CA ASN A 338 -9.43 1.46 -18.32
C ASN A 338 -10.52 0.89 -19.26
N SER A 339 -10.95 -0.37 -19.09
CA SER A 339 -11.99 -1.03 -19.91
C SER A 339 -13.39 -0.39 -19.81
N ARG A 340 -13.61 0.45 -18.78
CA ARG A 340 -14.83 1.26 -18.60
C ARG A 340 -14.68 2.67 -19.14
N LEU A 341 -13.58 2.98 -19.84
CA LEU A 341 -13.18 4.31 -20.25
C LEU A 341 -13.01 5.28 -19.07
N GLN A 342 -12.79 4.78 -17.86
CA GLN A 342 -12.52 5.60 -16.69
C GLN A 342 -11.05 6.00 -16.68
N THR A 343 -10.78 7.29 -16.46
CA THR A 343 -9.44 7.79 -16.15
C THR A 343 -9.15 7.64 -14.65
N PRO A 344 -7.90 7.76 -14.19
CA PRO A 344 -7.58 7.83 -12.76
C PRO A 344 -8.42 8.87 -12.01
N LEU A 345 -8.71 10.03 -12.65
CA LEU A 345 -9.54 11.08 -12.07
C LEU A 345 -11.00 10.63 -11.84
N HIS A 346 -11.59 9.88 -12.77
CA HIS A 346 -12.94 9.31 -12.58
C HIS A 346 -12.99 8.40 -11.36
N MET A 347 -11.98 7.52 -11.20
CA MET A 347 -11.91 6.60 -10.07
C MET A 347 -11.70 7.34 -8.74
N ALA A 348 -10.81 8.34 -8.71
CA ALA A 348 -10.60 9.17 -7.53
C ALA A 348 -11.87 9.94 -7.12
N ALA A 349 -12.60 10.47 -8.11
CA ALA A 349 -13.87 11.17 -7.90
C ALA A 349 -14.99 10.22 -7.43
N GLU A 350 -15.04 8.98 -7.93
CA GLU A 350 -16.02 7.96 -7.53
C GLU A 350 -15.80 7.50 -6.07
N LEU A 351 -14.54 7.41 -5.65
CA LEU A 351 -14.15 6.95 -4.32
C LEU A 351 -14.03 8.07 -3.27
N GLY A 352 -14.11 9.33 -3.69
CA GLY A 352 -14.04 10.48 -2.77
C GLY A 352 -12.64 10.83 -2.29
N PHE A 353 -11.59 10.46 -3.00
CA PHE A 353 -10.19 10.67 -2.61
C PHE A 353 -9.68 12.07 -2.97
N THR A 354 -9.97 13.03 -2.11
CA THR A 354 -9.71 14.46 -2.34
C THR A 354 -8.23 14.78 -2.63
N GLU A 355 -7.30 14.20 -1.86
CA GLU A 355 -5.86 14.41 -2.06
C GLU A 355 -5.38 13.87 -3.41
N VAL A 356 -5.86 12.69 -3.79
CA VAL A 356 -5.53 12.07 -5.07
C VAL A 356 -6.08 12.91 -6.23
N VAL A 357 -7.31 13.42 -6.11
CA VAL A 357 -7.91 14.36 -7.10
C VAL A 357 -7.03 15.60 -7.24
N GLN A 358 -6.59 16.19 -6.13
CA GLN A 358 -5.73 17.36 -6.13
C GLN A 358 -4.41 17.09 -6.89
N VAL A 359 -3.78 15.96 -6.63
CA VAL A 359 -2.55 15.55 -7.32
C VAL A 359 -2.81 15.40 -8.83
N LEU A 360 -3.86 14.69 -9.22
CA LEU A 360 -4.16 14.46 -10.64
C LEU A 360 -4.47 15.77 -11.38
N VAL A 361 -5.26 16.67 -10.77
CA VAL A 361 -5.59 17.98 -11.33
C VAL A 361 -4.35 18.86 -11.48
N SER A 362 -3.47 18.89 -10.48
CA SER A 362 -2.22 19.68 -10.53
C SER A 362 -1.27 19.21 -11.63
N HIS A 363 -1.35 17.93 -12.02
CA HIS A 363 -0.58 17.35 -13.13
C HIS A 363 -1.31 17.34 -14.47
N GLY A 364 -2.38 18.13 -14.60
CA GLY A 364 -3.04 18.35 -15.89
C GLY A 364 -3.97 17.22 -16.33
N ALA A 365 -4.64 16.55 -15.40
CA ALA A 365 -5.72 15.63 -15.74
C ALA A 365 -6.80 16.34 -16.55
N ASP A 366 -7.27 15.72 -17.63
CA ASP A 366 -8.37 16.25 -18.44
C ASP A 366 -9.70 16.06 -17.68
N LEU A 367 -10.33 17.18 -17.32
CA LEU A 367 -11.56 17.22 -16.53
C LEU A 367 -12.81 16.91 -17.35
N PHE A 368 -12.70 16.99 -18.71
CA PHE A 368 -13.84 16.90 -19.62
C PHE A 368 -14.03 15.52 -20.24
N LEU A 369 -13.09 14.60 -20.07
CA LEU A 369 -13.20 13.25 -20.61
C LEU A 369 -14.42 12.54 -20.02
N PRO A 370 -15.28 11.92 -20.85
CA PRO A 370 -16.38 11.08 -20.35
C PRO A 370 -15.95 9.63 -20.20
N GLU A 371 -16.48 8.94 -19.17
CA GLU A 371 -16.43 7.49 -19.07
C GLU A 371 -17.41 6.80 -20.02
N LYS A 372 -17.47 5.46 -20.02
CA LYS A 372 -18.36 4.66 -20.87
C LYS A 372 -19.86 5.02 -20.74
N GLY A 373 -20.28 5.56 -19.58
CA GLY A 373 -21.65 6.07 -19.34
C GLY A 373 -21.84 7.53 -19.74
N GLY A 374 -20.88 8.18 -20.40
CA GLY A 374 -20.95 9.60 -20.79
C GLY A 374 -20.82 10.58 -19.62
N ARG A 375 -20.36 10.13 -18.46
CA ARG A 375 -20.27 10.95 -17.23
C ARG A 375 -18.86 11.45 -17.06
N THR A 376 -18.71 12.73 -16.71
CA THR A 376 -17.43 13.36 -16.33
C THR A 376 -17.10 13.09 -14.85
N ALA A 377 -15.86 13.31 -14.46
CA ALA A 377 -15.42 13.20 -13.07
C ALA A 377 -16.23 14.13 -12.13
N LEU A 378 -16.57 15.34 -12.62
CA LEU A 378 -17.42 16.29 -11.89
C LEU A 378 -18.81 15.72 -11.62
N TYR A 379 -19.45 15.10 -12.62
CA TYR A 379 -20.77 14.47 -12.46
C TYR A 379 -20.72 13.33 -11.43
N ILE A 380 -19.68 12.49 -11.47
CA ILE A 380 -19.50 11.37 -10.55
C ILE A 380 -19.30 11.87 -9.11
N ALA A 381 -18.44 12.87 -8.92
CA ALA A 381 -18.21 13.49 -7.61
C ALA A 381 -19.48 14.11 -7.03
N ALA A 382 -20.26 14.81 -7.88
CA ALA A 382 -21.54 15.42 -7.48
C ALA A 382 -22.55 14.37 -7.02
N ARG A 383 -22.68 13.27 -7.75
CA ARG A 383 -23.57 12.16 -7.39
C ARG A 383 -23.14 11.45 -6.10
N GLY A 384 -21.83 11.35 -5.83
CA GLY A 384 -21.27 10.81 -4.59
C GLY A 384 -21.36 11.79 -3.40
N SER A 385 -21.86 13.02 -3.63
CA SER A 385 -21.92 14.10 -2.62
C SER A 385 -20.55 14.51 -2.05
N TYR A 386 -19.48 14.32 -2.83
CA TYR A 386 -18.12 14.71 -2.45
C TYR A 386 -17.87 16.19 -2.71
N THR A 387 -18.36 17.02 -1.78
CA THR A 387 -18.41 18.48 -1.93
C THR A 387 -17.05 19.12 -2.20
N ALA A 388 -16.01 18.72 -1.48
CA ALA A 388 -14.65 19.26 -1.66
C ALA A 388 -14.10 18.96 -3.07
N ILE A 389 -14.36 17.77 -3.60
CA ILE A 389 -13.93 17.38 -4.96
C ILE A 389 -14.69 18.18 -6.01
N VAL A 390 -16.01 18.36 -5.84
CA VAL A 390 -16.84 19.18 -6.74
C VAL A 390 -16.31 20.62 -6.81
N ASP A 391 -16.04 21.24 -5.68
CA ASP A 391 -15.51 22.60 -5.61
C ASP A 391 -14.16 22.72 -6.31
N MET A 392 -13.27 21.75 -6.05
CA MET A 392 -11.94 21.69 -6.68
C MET A 392 -12.03 21.55 -8.19
N LEU A 393 -12.87 20.64 -8.70
CA LEU A 393 -13.04 20.43 -10.13
C LEU A 393 -13.64 21.65 -10.83
N ILE A 394 -14.68 22.27 -10.26
CA ILE A 394 -15.27 23.49 -10.82
C ILE A 394 -14.25 24.62 -10.86
N THR A 395 -13.47 24.79 -9.80
CA THR A 395 -12.42 25.83 -9.74
C THR A 395 -11.37 25.59 -10.83
N ALA A 396 -10.87 24.36 -10.96
CA ALA A 396 -9.88 23.97 -11.96
C ALA A 396 -10.41 24.14 -13.39
N GLU A 397 -11.66 23.76 -13.67
CA GLU A 397 -12.30 23.97 -14.98
C GLU A 397 -12.38 25.46 -15.36
N ARG A 398 -12.67 26.29 -14.39
CA ARG A 398 -12.75 27.75 -14.60
C ARG A 398 -11.37 28.35 -14.88
N GLU A 399 -10.35 27.95 -14.14
CA GLU A 399 -8.96 28.39 -14.39
C GLU A 399 -8.48 28.02 -15.79
N ILE A 400 -8.78 26.78 -16.25
CA ILE A 400 -8.44 26.35 -17.62
C ILE A 400 -9.13 27.26 -18.63
N LYS A 401 -10.42 27.54 -18.47
CA LYS A 401 -11.18 28.42 -19.39
C LYS A 401 -10.66 29.85 -19.39
N HIS A 402 -10.26 30.39 -18.25
CA HIS A 402 -9.63 31.71 -18.17
C HIS A 402 -8.28 31.76 -18.90
N LYS A 403 -7.43 30.74 -18.71
CA LYS A 403 -6.11 30.64 -19.37
C LYS A 403 -6.22 30.48 -20.89
N THR A 404 -7.25 29.78 -21.39
CA THR A 404 -7.50 29.65 -22.83
C THR A 404 -8.01 30.94 -23.44
N ARG A 405 -8.88 31.66 -22.74
CA ARG A 405 -9.45 32.93 -23.20
C ARG A 405 -8.42 34.07 -23.26
N SER A 406 -7.42 34.06 -22.38
CA SER A 406 -6.32 35.03 -22.38
C SER A 406 -5.24 34.76 -23.45
N LYS A 407 -5.27 33.60 -24.12
CA LYS A 407 -4.35 33.22 -25.19
C LYS A 407 -4.92 33.41 -26.59
N GLU A 408 -6.23 33.72 -26.75
CA GLU A 408 -6.78 34.10 -28.05
C GLU A 408 -6.35 35.54 -28.34
N PRO A 409 -5.64 35.82 -29.47
CA PRO A 409 -5.36 37.17 -29.87
C PRO A 409 -6.71 37.85 -30.14
N SER A 410 -6.93 39.01 -29.50
CA SER A 410 -8.09 39.85 -29.74
C SER A 410 -8.22 40.10 -31.23
N VAL A 411 -9.15 39.40 -31.86
CA VAL A 411 -9.60 39.75 -33.23
C VAL A 411 -10.35 41.09 -33.09
N THR A 412 -9.63 42.13 -33.28
CA THR A 412 -10.18 43.47 -33.44
C THR A 412 -11.14 43.44 -34.63
N THR A 413 -12.41 43.63 -34.37
CA THR A 413 -13.46 43.92 -35.35
C THR A 413 -13.00 45.08 -36.24
N LEU A 414 -12.55 44.79 -37.45
CA LEU A 414 -12.30 45.77 -38.47
C LEU A 414 -13.65 46.36 -38.93
N GLN A 415 -13.97 47.57 -38.51
CA GLN A 415 -14.90 48.40 -39.28
C GLN A 415 -14.26 48.85 -40.58
N PRO A 416 -14.98 48.82 -41.71
CA PRO A 416 -14.42 49.20 -43.02
C PRO A 416 -14.49 50.73 -43.21
N GLY A 417 -13.34 51.35 -43.39
CA GLY A 417 -13.32 52.71 -43.94
C GLY A 417 -12.24 53.64 -43.40
N SER A 418 -11.08 53.62 -43.98
CA SER A 418 -10.39 54.70 -44.68
C SER A 418 -8.91 54.39 -44.91
N ARG A 419 -8.55 54.62 -46.16
CA ARG A 419 -7.22 54.52 -46.76
C ARG A 419 -6.25 55.57 -46.20
N GLN A 420 -5.01 55.19 -46.05
CA GLN A 420 -3.86 55.81 -46.72
C GLN A 420 -2.60 55.97 -45.87
N PHE A 421 -1.56 55.41 -46.43
CA PHE A 421 -0.17 55.86 -46.62
C PHE A 421 0.86 55.65 -45.48
N CYS A 422 1.74 54.72 -45.80
CA CYS A 422 3.17 54.87 -46.17
C CYS A 422 4.23 55.07 -45.07
N ASN A 423 5.08 54.11 -45.06
CA ASN A 423 6.57 54.20 -45.12
C ASN A 423 7.36 54.79 -43.96
N SER A 424 8.19 54.01 -43.45
CA SER A 424 9.65 53.80 -43.65
C SER A 424 10.38 53.77 -42.32
N LEU A 425 11.06 52.66 -42.14
CA LEU A 425 12.51 52.52 -41.91
C LEU A 425 13.20 53.68 -41.17
N VAL A 426 13.87 53.41 -40.08
CA VAL A 426 15.35 53.40 -40.00
C VAL A 426 15.81 53.11 -38.57
N ASP A 427 16.73 52.22 -38.48
CA ASP A 427 17.68 51.98 -37.39
C ASP A 427 18.31 53.25 -36.84
N ILE A 428 18.75 53.26 -35.59
CA ILE A 428 20.14 53.62 -35.23
C ILE A 428 20.39 53.35 -33.71
N LYS A 429 21.54 52.79 -33.51
CA LYS A 429 22.35 52.42 -32.37
C LYS A 429 22.46 53.42 -31.19
N GLU A 430 22.69 52.78 -30.04
CA GLU A 430 23.62 53.08 -28.92
C GLU A 430 24.27 54.48 -28.88
N GLU A 431 24.20 55.10 -27.67
CA GLU A 431 25.38 55.41 -26.87
C GLU A 431 25.05 55.89 -25.45
N SER A 432 25.89 55.45 -24.56
CA SER A 432 25.97 55.68 -23.12
C SER A 432 26.14 57.17 -22.73
N VAL A 433 25.77 57.50 -21.50
CA VAL A 433 26.57 58.06 -20.41
C VAL A 433 25.71 58.66 -19.30
N GLY A 434 25.83 58.18 -18.11
CA GLY A 434 26.11 58.92 -16.89
C GLY A 434 24.94 59.34 -16.00
N SER A 435 25.07 58.85 -14.81
CA SER A 435 24.77 59.45 -13.48
C SER A 435 23.36 59.41 -12.93
N ASP A 436 23.31 58.59 -11.87
CA ASP A 436 22.78 58.86 -10.55
C ASP A 436 21.25 59.00 -10.31
N GLN A 437 20.86 58.11 -9.45
CA GLN A 437 19.70 57.98 -8.59
C GLN A 437 18.49 57.27 -9.15
N PRO A 438 18.13 56.12 -8.50
CA PRO A 438 16.89 55.44 -8.83
C PRO A 438 15.67 56.25 -8.36
N PRO A 439 14.60 56.32 -9.15
CA PRO A 439 13.34 56.82 -8.65
C PRO A 439 12.86 55.86 -7.57
N GLN A 440 12.53 56.39 -6.42
CA GLN A 440 11.81 55.69 -5.38
C GLN A 440 10.56 55.05 -5.97
N GLN A 441 10.63 53.77 -6.26
CA GLN A 441 9.43 52.95 -6.48
C GLN A 441 8.64 52.95 -5.19
N GLY A 442 7.44 53.55 -5.30
CA GLY A 442 6.46 53.54 -4.23
C GLY A 442 6.26 52.13 -3.73
N ALA A 443 6.47 51.96 -2.43
CA ALA A 443 6.17 50.76 -1.71
C ALA A 443 4.67 50.41 -1.90
N GLU A 444 4.38 49.52 -2.88
CA GLU A 444 3.21 48.66 -2.79
C GLU A 444 3.50 47.80 -1.57
N ALA A 445 2.86 48.11 -0.46
CA ALA A 445 2.98 47.38 0.79
C ALA A 445 2.64 45.94 0.50
N GLU A 446 3.63 45.03 0.62
CA GLU A 446 3.42 43.59 0.63
C GLU A 446 2.35 43.33 1.70
N GLU A 447 1.14 42.96 1.23
CA GLU A 447 0.03 42.60 2.10
C GLU A 447 0.48 41.42 2.94
N THR A 448 0.64 41.60 4.25
CA THR A 448 1.09 40.53 5.13
C THR A 448 0.09 39.35 5.05
N GLU A 449 0.57 38.13 5.14
CA GLU A 449 -0.26 36.90 5.07
C GLU A 449 -1.44 36.95 6.05
N LYS A 450 -1.24 37.59 7.19
CA LYS A 450 -2.29 37.85 8.19
C LYS A 450 -3.39 38.80 7.70
N GLN A 451 -3.03 39.79 6.91
CA GLN A 451 -4.01 40.72 6.30
C GLN A 451 -4.82 40.05 5.20
N ARG A 452 -4.18 39.20 4.38
CA ARG A 452 -4.86 38.36 3.38
C ARG A 452 -5.86 37.39 4.03
N GLN A 453 -5.48 36.73 5.11
CA GLN A 453 -6.38 35.83 5.86
C GLN A 453 -7.57 36.60 6.46
N GLN A 454 -7.35 37.76 7.03
CA GLN A 454 -8.43 38.59 7.57
C GLN A 454 -9.40 39.04 6.48
N ARG A 455 -8.88 39.48 5.33
CA ARG A 455 -9.68 39.87 4.16
C ARG A 455 -10.52 38.71 3.62
N GLN A 456 -9.93 37.54 3.54
CA GLN A 456 -10.62 36.33 3.10
C GLN A 456 -11.76 35.95 4.08
N GLN A 457 -11.50 35.96 5.37
CA GLN A 457 -12.55 35.72 6.40
C GLN A 457 -13.68 36.72 6.33
N GLN A 458 -13.37 38.00 6.10
CA GLN A 458 -14.37 39.04 5.95
C GLN A 458 -15.26 38.78 4.71
N MET A 459 -14.66 38.44 3.58
CA MET A 459 -15.42 38.13 2.36
C MET A 459 -16.26 36.86 2.52
N GLN A 460 -15.77 35.83 3.21
CA GLN A 460 -16.56 34.63 3.51
C GLN A 460 -17.80 34.95 4.37
N ARG A 461 -17.69 35.86 5.36
CA ARG A 461 -18.82 36.30 6.17
C ARG A 461 -19.85 37.07 5.33
N LEU A 462 -19.40 37.92 4.42
CA LEU A 462 -20.29 38.66 3.49
C LEU A 462 -20.99 37.67 2.52
N ALA A 463 -20.26 36.71 1.98
CA ALA A 463 -20.83 35.66 1.13
C ALA A 463 -21.89 34.82 1.88
N TRP A 464 -21.62 34.50 3.15
CA TRP A 464 -22.60 33.79 4.00
C TRP A 464 -23.87 34.62 4.20
N THR A 465 -23.74 35.92 4.56
CA THR A 465 -24.88 36.82 4.72
C THR A 465 -25.68 36.95 3.43
N LEU A 466 -25.01 37.14 2.30
CA LEU A 466 -25.65 37.25 1.00
C LEU A 466 -26.48 35.98 0.68
N ALA A 467 -25.89 34.81 0.80
CA ALA A 467 -26.57 33.57 0.46
C ALA A 467 -27.72 33.21 1.41
N LYS A 468 -27.56 33.46 2.71
CA LYS A 468 -28.52 33.01 3.74
C LYS A 468 -29.66 33.97 3.96
N GLU A 469 -29.40 35.27 3.80
CA GLU A 469 -30.35 36.33 4.19
C GLU A 469 -30.93 37.11 3.00
N LEU A 470 -30.20 37.29 1.91
CA LEU A 470 -30.53 38.28 0.90
C LEU A 470 -30.89 37.69 -0.48
N LEU A 471 -30.36 36.51 -0.85
CA LEU A 471 -30.66 35.91 -2.14
C LEU A 471 -31.94 35.07 -2.13
N THR A 472 -32.69 35.14 -3.25
CA THR A 472 -33.83 34.24 -3.52
C THR A 472 -33.36 32.92 -4.18
N PRO A 473 -34.26 31.91 -4.27
CA PRO A 473 -33.91 30.61 -4.87
C PRO A 473 -33.37 30.64 -6.30
N SER A 474 -33.71 31.68 -7.08
CA SER A 474 -33.25 31.85 -8.47
C SER A 474 -32.00 32.71 -8.60
N ASP A 475 -31.80 33.64 -7.68
CA ASP A 475 -30.74 34.66 -7.79
C ASP A 475 -29.34 34.09 -7.86
N TRP A 476 -29.06 33.07 -7.04
CA TRP A 476 -27.74 32.44 -7.05
C TRP A 476 -27.40 31.78 -8.39
N LYS A 477 -28.43 31.29 -9.12
CA LYS A 477 -28.23 30.72 -10.47
C LYS A 477 -27.93 31.81 -11.50
N HIS A 478 -28.54 32.96 -11.35
CA HIS A 478 -28.27 34.10 -12.22
C HIS A 478 -26.85 34.65 -11.98
N LEU A 479 -26.43 34.78 -10.72
CA LEU A 479 -25.04 35.11 -10.37
C LEU A 479 -24.05 34.11 -10.91
N ALA A 480 -24.34 32.82 -10.74
CA ALA A 480 -23.48 31.76 -11.25
C ALA A 480 -23.28 31.86 -12.78
N ARG A 481 -24.39 32.09 -13.54
CA ARG A 481 -24.29 32.26 -14.99
C ARG A 481 -23.52 33.53 -15.37
N HIS A 482 -23.74 34.64 -14.65
CA HIS A 482 -22.99 35.87 -14.86
C HIS A 482 -21.49 35.69 -14.68
N TRP A 483 -21.06 34.87 -13.73
CA TRP A 483 -19.67 34.52 -13.50
C TRP A 483 -19.16 33.33 -14.33
N GLY A 484 -19.92 32.91 -15.35
CA GLY A 484 -19.48 31.87 -16.30
C GLY A 484 -19.54 30.43 -15.80
N PHE A 485 -20.33 30.16 -14.73
CA PHE A 485 -20.62 28.79 -14.36
C PHE A 485 -21.50 28.11 -15.41
N THR A 486 -21.12 26.91 -15.83
CA THR A 486 -21.90 26.13 -16.79
C THR A 486 -23.16 25.54 -16.18
N ALA A 487 -24.09 25.08 -17.03
CA ALA A 487 -25.28 24.36 -16.57
C ALA A 487 -24.93 23.10 -15.77
N GLU A 488 -23.82 22.45 -16.10
CA GLU A 488 -23.31 21.26 -15.38
C GLU A 488 -22.79 21.63 -13.99
N HIS A 489 -22.05 22.75 -13.86
CA HIS A 489 -21.60 23.26 -12.57
C HIS A 489 -22.80 23.54 -11.65
N ILE A 490 -23.83 24.21 -12.18
CA ILE A 490 -25.04 24.55 -11.41
C ILE A 490 -25.74 23.25 -10.96
N LYS A 491 -25.91 22.27 -11.84
CA LYS A 491 -26.48 20.96 -11.49
C LYS A 491 -25.64 20.22 -10.46
N ALA A 492 -24.32 20.24 -10.58
CA ALA A 492 -23.42 19.60 -9.62
C ALA A 492 -23.55 20.19 -8.22
N ILE A 493 -23.69 21.53 -8.11
CA ILE A 493 -23.92 22.21 -6.84
C ILE A 493 -25.32 21.86 -6.28
N GLU A 494 -26.36 21.81 -7.12
CA GLU A 494 -27.73 21.45 -6.71
C GLU A 494 -27.84 20.01 -6.18
N HIS A 495 -27.06 19.09 -6.71
CA HIS A 495 -27.10 17.67 -6.30
C HIS A 495 -26.59 17.44 -4.86
N GLN A 496 -25.83 18.37 -4.30
CA GLN A 496 -25.18 18.20 -3.00
C GLN A 496 -26.12 18.41 -1.81
N TYR A 497 -27.18 19.17 -2.00
CA TYR A 497 -28.14 19.50 -0.93
C TYR A 497 -29.57 19.38 -1.44
N THR A 498 -30.43 18.76 -0.66
CA THR A 498 -31.85 18.59 -0.97
C THR A 498 -32.71 19.21 0.13
N GLY A 499 -33.86 19.83 -0.24
CA GLY A 499 -34.80 20.42 0.69
C GLY A 499 -35.21 21.86 0.34
N LYS A 500 -36.26 22.37 0.98
CA LYS A 500 -36.87 23.67 0.64
C LYS A 500 -35.94 24.89 0.84
N SER A 501 -34.96 24.81 1.73
CA SER A 501 -33.98 25.86 2.01
C SER A 501 -32.58 25.57 1.45
N SER A 502 -32.41 24.52 0.67
CA SER A 502 -31.10 24.08 0.10
C SER A 502 -30.49 25.15 -0.81
N TYR A 503 -31.29 26.03 -1.43
CA TYR A 503 -30.77 27.10 -2.27
C TYR A 503 -29.81 28.04 -1.53
N LYS A 504 -29.95 28.19 -0.20
CA LYS A 504 -29.05 28.98 0.64
C LYS A 504 -27.66 28.37 0.72
N GLU A 505 -27.59 27.02 0.82
CA GLU A 505 -26.33 26.31 0.79
C GLU A 505 -25.71 26.34 -0.61
N HIS A 506 -26.52 26.11 -1.64
CA HIS A 506 -26.07 26.19 -3.04
C HIS A 506 -25.49 27.58 -3.36
N GLY A 507 -26.19 28.65 -2.95
CA GLY A 507 -25.74 30.05 -3.12
C GLY A 507 -24.42 30.32 -2.39
N TYR A 508 -24.31 29.90 -1.14
CA TYR A 508 -23.10 30.08 -0.36
C TYR A 508 -21.90 29.35 -0.97
N ARG A 509 -22.07 28.10 -1.37
CA ARG A 509 -20.99 27.32 -2.01
C ARG A 509 -20.57 27.91 -3.34
N MET A 510 -21.52 28.29 -4.17
CA MET A 510 -21.23 28.95 -5.44
C MET A 510 -20.37 30.20 -5.22
N LEU A 511 -20.72 31.02 -4.19
CA LEU A 511 -19.96 32.21 -3.83
C LEU A 511 -18.54 31.87 -3.33
N LEU A 512 -18.38 30.80 -2.56
CA LEU A 512 -17.06 30.35 -2.13
C LEU A 512 -16.19 29.89 -3.30
N ILE A 513 -16.73 29.09 -4.22
CA ILE A 513 -16.03 28.65 -5.44
C ILE A 513 -15.63 29.85 -6.30
N TRP A 514 -16.53 30.84 -6.43
CA TRP A 514 -16.21 32.05 -7.15
C TRP A 514 -15.09 32.83 -6.47
N LEU A 515 -15.13 32.99 -5.15
CA LEU A 515 -14.16 33.75 -4.37
C LEU A 515 -12.76 33.11 -4.43
N HIS A 516 -12.67 31.79 -4.36
CA HIS A 516 -11.40 31.07 -4.46
C HIS A 516 -10.78 31.10 -5.87
N GLY A 517 -11.61 31.27 -6.90
CA GLY A 517 -11.15 31.38 -8.30
C GLY A 517 -10.80 32.79 -8.75
N LEU A 518 -10.80 33.80 -7.85
CA LEU A 518 -10.46 35.17 -8.21
C LEU A 518 -8.93 35.39 -8.28
N PRO A 519 -8.43 36.14 -9.28
CA PRO A 519 -7.04 36.57 -9.32
C PRO A 519 -6.65 37.40 -8.10
N ALA A 520 -5.39 37.31 -7.68
CA ALA A 520 -4.88 38.07 -6.53
C ALA A 520 -5.02 39.61 -6.70
N THR A 521 -5.11 40.08 -7.94
CA THR A 521 -5.23 41.48 -8.32
C THR A 521 -6.70 42.02 -8.35
N SER A 522 -7.70 41.12 -8.24
CA SER A 522 -9.11 41.50 -8.28
C SER A 522 -9.59 42.12 -6.96
N ASN A 523 -10.61 42.98 -7.06
CA ASN A 523 -11.35 43.48 -5.90
C ASN A 523 -12.66 42.69 -5.75
N PRO A 524 -12.73 41.67 -4.86
CA PRO A 524 -13.90 40.81 -4.74
C PRO A 524 -15.19 41.54 -4.42
N LEU A 525 -15.12 42.64 -3.64
CA LEU A 525 -16.30 43.41 -3.25
C LEU A 525 -16.86 44.17 -4.44
N LYS A 526 -16.00 44.75 -5.27
CA LYS A 526 -16.39 45.46 -6.49
C LYS A 526 -17.02 44.51 -7.50
N ASP A 527 -16.35 43.36 -7.76
CA ASP A 527 -16.85 42.37 -8.70
C ASP A 527 -18.21 41.79 -8.25
N LEU A 528 -18.41 41.61 -6.93
CA LEU A 528 -19.67 41.16 -6.37
C LEU A 528 -20.77 42.20 -6.56
N PHE A 529 -20.46 43.51 -6.30
CA PHE A 529 -21.39 44.59 -6.46
C PHE A 529 -21.85 44.75 -7.93
N GLU A 530 -20.91 44.74 -8.86
CA GLU A 530 -21.19 44.80 -10.30
C GLU A 530 -22.05 43.62 -10.77
N ALA A 531 -21.75 42.40 -10.30
CA ALA A 531 -22.55 41.23 -10.63
C ALA A 531 -23.99 41.30 -10.11
N LEU A 532 -24.18 41.78 -8.87
CA LEU A 532 -25.51 41.96 -8.30
C LEU A 532 -26.32 43.02 -9.07
N VAL A 533 -25.67 44.10 -9.49
CA VAL A 533 -26.31 45.12 -10.34
C VAL A 533 -26.68 44.56 -11.71
N ALA A 534 -25.82 43.73 -12.29
CA ALA A 534 -26.04 43.11 -13.60
C ALA A 534 -27.23 42.11 -13.61
N ILE A 535 -27.58 41.52 -12.48
CA ILE A 535 -28.76 40.64 -12.34
C ILE A 535 -30.00 41.40 -11.80
N ASP A 536 -29.99 42.74 -11.84
CA ASP A 536 -31.07 43.62 -11.41
C ASP A 536 -31.38 43.56 -9.89
N LYS A 537 -30.37 43.35 -9.04
CA LYS A 537 -30.45 43.28 -7.58
C LYS A 537 -29.67 44.43 -6.90
N ARG A 538 -29.90 45.65 -7.38
CA ARG A 538 -29.21 46.85 -6.90
C ARG A 538 -29.45 47.13 -5.41
N ASP A 539 -30.65 46.85 -4.89
CA ASP A 539 -30.99 46.96 -3.48
C ASP A 539 -30.19 45.97 -2.59
N VAL A 540 -29.93 44.77 -3.07
CA VAL A 540 -29.10 43.77 -2.40
C VAL A 540 -27.61 44.21 -2.44
N ALA A 541 -27.15 44.72 -3.58
CA ALA A 541 -25.79 45.23 -3.74
C ALA A 541 -25.50 46.37 -2.73
N GLU A 542 -26.42 47.33 -2.55
CA GLU A 542 -26.25 48.41 -1.58
C GLU A 542 -26.26 47.92 -0.12
N LYS A 543 -27.09 46.91 0.21
CA LYS A 543 -27.10 46.31 1.55
C LYS A 543 -25.77 45.63 1.86
N ILE A 544 -25.19 44.91 0.90
CA ILE A 544 -23.88 44.26 1.07
C ILE A 544 -22.77 45.29 1.21
N ARG A 545 -22.82 46.41 0.43
CA ARG A 545 -21.88 47.50 0.55
C ARG A 545 -21.90 48.11 1.94
N LYS A 546 -23.10 48.47 2.47
CA LYS A 546 -23.25 48.99 3.83
C LYS A 546 -22.70 48.03 4.90
N LYS A 547 -23.02 46.74 4.78
CA LYS A 547 -22.51 45.71 5.71
C LYS A 547 -20.99 45.55 5.62
N ALA A 548 -20.38 45.72 4.45
CA ALA A 548 -18.93 45.74 4.28
C ALA A 548 -18.29 46.96 4.96
N GLU A 549 -18.90 48.11 4.85
CA GLU A 549 -18.49 49.36 5.51
C GLU A 549 -18.59 49.25 7.05
N GLU A 550 -19.68 48.71 7.58
CA GLU A 550 -19.86 48.43 9.01
C GLU A 550 -18.81 47.47 9.58
N ASN A 551 -18.48 46.41 8.85
CA ASN A 551 -17.44 45.45 9.23
C ASN A 551 -16.02 46.04 9.20
N ALA A 552 -15.78 47.06 8.35
CA ALA A 552 -14.47 47.71 8.23
C ALA A 552 -14.23 48.74 9.36
N TYR A 553 -15.26 49.34 9.90
CA TYR A 553 -15.14 50.47 10.85
C TYR A 553 -15.66 50.20 12.27
N GLY A 554 -16.34 49.10 12.53
CA GLY A 554 -16.99 48.82 13.81
C GLY A 554 -18.19 49.78 14.10
N PRO A 555 -19.03 49.53 15.14
CA PRO A 555 -20.31 50.25 15.34
C PRO A 555 -20.21 51.72 15.83
N ARG A 556 -19.03 52.31 15.91
CA ARG A 556 -18.88 53.71 16.33
C ARG A 556 -17.71 54.43 15.64
N ARG A 557 -18.02 55.30 14.70
CA ARG A 557 -17.39 56.53 14.18
C ARG A 557 -17.40 56.59 12.66
N PHE A 558 -18.48 57.13 12.14
CA PHE A 558 -18.55 57.64 10.77
C PHE A 558 -17.73 58.95 10.73
N ASN A 559 -16.54 58.92 10.10
CA ASN A 559 -15.81 60.10 9.73
C ASN A 559 -15.67 60.10 8.20
N PRO A 560 -16.44 60.97 7.48
CA PRO A 560 -16.50 60.92 6.02
C PRO A 560 -15.20 61.29 5.29
N GLY A 561 -14.14 61.68 6.03
CA GLY A 561 -12.85 62.07 5.48
C GLY A 561 -11.78 60.95 5.40
N LYS A 562 -12.05 59.75 5.94
CA LYS A 562 -11.11 58.60 5.89
C LYS A 562 -11.79 57.39 5.25
N LEU A 563 -12.03 57.45 3.95
CA LEU A 563 -12.38 56.25 3.20
C LEU A 563 -11.15 55.30 3.16
N CYS A 564 -11.36 54.07 3.62
CA CYS A 564 -10.39 53.00 3.45
C CYS A 564 -10.07 52.79 1.96
N HIS A 565 -8.84 52.42 1.65
CA HIS A 565 -8.38 52.20 0.27
C HIS A 565 -9.29 51.25 -0.53
N MET A 566 -10.02 50.34 0.16
CA MET A 566 -11.04 49.45 -0.46
C MET A 566 -12.32 50.17 -0.91
N CYS A 567 -12.72 51.28 -0.23
CA CYS A 567 -13.92 52.04 -0.56
C CYS A 567 -13.66 53.19 -1.53
N ARG A 568 -12.40 53.56 -1.80
CA ARG A 568 -12.06 54.63 -2.80
C ARG A 568 -12.14 54.16 -4.24
N LEU A 569 -12.26 52.84 -4.48
CA LEU A 569 -12.29 52.23 -5.82
C LEU A 569 -13.72 51.79 -6.24
N LEU A 570 -14.73 52.08 -5.44
CA LEU A 570 -16.16 52.04 -5.77
C LEU A 570 -16.65 53.44 -6.12
#